data_a9378a6df2894cd8ee7420d62a866e44
#
_entry.id   a9378a6df2894cd8ee7420d62a866e44
#
_cell.length_a   1.000
_cell.length_b   1.000
_cell.length_c   1.000
_cell.angle_alpha   90.00
_cell.angle_beta   90.00
_cell.angle_gamma   90.00
#
_symmetry.space_group_name_H-M   'P 1'
#
loop_
_entity.id
_entity.type
_entity.pdbx_description
1 polymer ?
#
loop_
_entity_poly.entity_id
_entity_poly.type
_entity_poly.pdbx_seq_one_letter_code
_entity_poly.pdbx_strand_id
1 'polypeptide(L)'
;MDKPFDRLIIVFTRAPVQRQVKTRLEPALSLARIVSLHKSLVRHVLVEASLVRCARVELWVDSDAEHPFFQELVQQNPEVSVCLQHGGDLGERMAHALSVANAQTTVLIGSDCPGLSQSHLEQAFELLESTVEVVLGPALDGGYVLVGTCRKLLPIFKDIEWGTDTVFEQTTKQLTAAGIEYQTLAPLADIDRPEDLQIARDFGLL
;
A
#
# COMPACT_ATOMS: atom_id res chain seq x y z
N MET A 1 31.77 0.37 -8.48
CA MET A 1 30.80 -0.14 -7.49
C MET A 1 29.55 0.68 -7.70
N ASP A 2 28.55 0.09 -8.36
CA ASP A 2 27.27 0.75 -8.51
C ASP A 2 26.67 0.93 -7.11
N LYS A 3 26.25 2.16 -6.78
CA LYS A 3 25.49 2.40 -5.55
C LYS A 3 24.26 1.49 -5.61
N PRO A 4 23.96 0.72 -4.56
CA PRO A 4 22.70 0.00 -4.53
C PRO A 4 21.56 1.01 -4.74
N PHE A 5 20.58 0.67 -5.57
CA PHE A 5 19.41 1.52 -5.75
C PHE A 5 18.79 1.83 -4.38
N ASP A 6 18.51 3.11 -4.15
CA ASP A 6 17.87 3.55 -2.92
C ASP A 6 16.35 3.34 -3.07
N ARG A 7 15.88 2.19 -2.61
CA ARG A 7 14.48 1.72 -2.68
C ARG A 7 13.76 2.02 -1.37
N LEU A 8 12.55 2.51 -1.46
CA LEU A 8 11.66 2.70 -0.30
C LEU A 8 10.31 2.04 -0.56
N ILE A 9 9.84 1.25 0.41
CA ILE A 9 8.48 0.75 0.44
C ILE A 9 7.73 1.49 1.55
N ILE A 10 6.62 2.12 1.19
CA ILE A 10 5.69 2.78 2.09
C ILE A 10 4.45 1.90 2.21
N VAL A 11 4.17 1.43 3.41
CA VAL A 11 2.95 0.64 3.69
C VAL A 11 1.92 1.54 4.36
N PHE A 12 0.83 1.82 3.67
CA PHE A 12 -0.31 2.56 4.22
C PHE A 12 -1.22 1.63 5.00
N THR A 13 -1.53 2.00 6.23
CA THR A 13 -2.46 1.27 7.08
C THR A 13 -3.22 2.19 8.02
N ARG A 14 -4.21 1.63 8.72
CA ARG A 14 -4.97 2.31 9.76
C ARG A 14 -4.64 1.75 11.14
N ALA A 15 -4.84 2.56 12.17
CA ALA A 15 -4.79 2.06 13.53
C ALA A 15 -5.86 0.97 13.74
N PRO A 16 -5.53 -0.20 14.34
CA PRO A 16 -6.44 -1.34 14.47
C PRO A 16 -7.50 -1.12 15.57
N VAL A 17 -8.35 -0.13 15.35
CA VAL A 17 -9.42 0.28 16.25
C VAL A 17 -10.76 -0.28 15.76
N GLN A 18 -11.55 -0.87 16.68
CA GLN A 18 -12.88 -1.38 16.37
C GLN A 18 -13.76 -0.30 15.70
N ARG A 19 -14.56 -0.68 14.71
CA ARG A 19 -15.44 0.20 13.93
C ARG A 19 -14.72 1.30 13.12
N GLN A 20 -13.39 1.26 13.05
CA GLN A 20 -12.61 2.17 12.20
C GLN A 20 -11.87 1.44 11.08
N VAL A 21 -11.67 0.12 11.22
CA VAL A 21 -11.07 -0.73 10.18
C VAL A 21 -12.08 -1.72 9.67
N LYS A 22 -12.09 -1.94 8.35
CA LYS A 22 -12.85 -3.00 7.64
C LYS A 22 -14.31 -3.14 8.11
N THR A 23 -15.00 -2.02 8.28
CA THR A 23 -16.39 -1.97 8.77
C THR A 23 -17.36 -2.72 7.86
N ARG A 24 -17.04 -2.85 6.57
CA ARG A 24 -17.84 -3.63 5.62
C ARG A 24 -17.88 -5.13 5.93
N LEU A 25 -16.96 -5.63 6.78
CA LEU A 25 -16.94 -7.03 7.24
C LEU A 25 -17.84 -7.28 8.46
N GLU A 26 -18.41 -6.26 9.09
CA GLU A 26 -19.28 -6.40 10.28
C GLU A 26 -20.48 -7.37 10.08
N PRO A 27 -21.09 -7.50 8.89
CA PRO A 27 -22.14 -8.51 8.69
C PRO A 27 -21.67 -9.97 8.82
N ALA A 28 -20.36 -10.23 8.63
CA ALA A 28 -19.82 -11.60 8.59
C ALA A 28 -18.88 -11.95 9.76
N LEU A 29 -18.32 -10.94 10.42
CA LEU A 29 -17.33 -11.14 11.50
C LEU A 29 -17.65 -10.27 12.72
N SER A 30 -17.32 -10.76 13.91
CA SER A 30 -17.32 -9.93 15.12
C SER A 30 -16.24 -8.85 15.06
N LEU A 31 -16.46 -7.72 15.75
CA LEU A 31 -15.50 -6.60 15.80
C LEU A 31 -14.09 -7.05 16.22
N ALA A 32 -13.98 -7.97 17.17
CA ALA A 32 -12.70 -8.50 17.61
C ALA A 32 -12.00 -9.30 16.49
N ARG A 33 -12.74 -10.11 15.72
CA ARG A 33 -12.17 -10.86 14.58
C ARG A 33 -11.77 -9.94 13.43
N ILE A 34 -12.52 -8.87 13.19
CA ILE A 34 -12.17 -7.85 12.19
C ILE A 34 -10.84 -7.19 12.53
N VAL A 35 -10.66 -6.76 13.79
CA VAL A 35 -9.40 -6.16 14.24
C VAL A 35 -8.25 -7.18 14.17
N SER A 36 -8.49 -8.44 14.54
CA SER A 36 -7.48 -9.51 14.42
C SER A 36 -7.06 -9.73 12.98
N LEU A 37 -8.01 -9.83 12.05
CA LEU A 37 -7.74 -9.96 10.62
C LEU A 37 -6.94 -8.77 10.08
N HIS A 38 -7.33 -7.55 10.42
CA HIS A 38 -6.58 -6.36 10.00
C HIS A 38 -5.13 -6.40 10.50
N LYS A 39 -4.90 -6.75 11.77
CA LYS A 39 -3.54 -6.93 12.31
C LYS A 39 -2.75 -8.03 11.59
N SER A 40 -3.40 -9.15 11.25
CA SER A 40 -2.76 -10.24 10.49
C SER A 40 -2.36 -9.78 9.09
N LEU A 41 -3.22 -9.02 8.40
CA LEU A 41 -2.93 -8.45 7.08
C LEU A 41 -1.74 -7.49 7.12
N VAL A 42 -1.71 -6.56 8.09
CA VAL A 42 -0.57 -5.64 8.25
C VAL A 42 0.74 -6.39 8.47
N ARG A 43 0.74 -7.41 9.36
CA ARG A 43 1.94 -8.22 9.58
C ARG A 43 2.38 -8.98 8.33
N HIS A 44 1.43 -9.57 7.61
CA HIS A 44 1.70 -10.29 6.36
C HIS A 44 2.37 -9.38 5.31
N VAL A 45 1.79 -8.22 5.04
CA VAL A 45 2.33 -7.28 4.07
C VAL A 45 3.71 -6.75 4.50
N LEU A 46 3.93 -6.49 5.80
CA LEU A 46 5.24 -6.09 6.30
C LEU A 46 6.30 -7.18 6.11
N VAL A 47 5.96 -8.45 6.30
CA VAL A 47 6.87 -9.57 6.02
C VAL A 47 7.27 -9.57 4.55
N GLU A 48 6.31 -9.51 3.63
CA GLU A 48 6.58 -9.48 2.19
C GLU A 48 7.45 -8.27 1.79
N ALA A 49 7.14 -7.08 2.34
CA ALA A 49 7.92 -5.87 2.11
C ALA A 49 9.36 -5.98 2.64
N SER A 50 9.56 -6.59 3.81
CA SER A 50 10.88 -6.75 4.43
C SER A 50 11.78 -7.76 3.71
N LEU A 51 11.20 -8.64 2.87
CA LEU A 51 11.96 -9.57 2.04
C LEU A 51 12.57 -8.93 0.78
N VAL A 52 12.12 -7.72 0.41
CA VAL A 52 12.59 -7.01 -0.79
C VAL A 52 14.03 -6.54 -0.59
N ARG A 53 14.90 -6.91 -1.53
CA ARG A 53 16.32 -6.63 -1.42
C ARG A 53 16.64 -5.14 -1.55
N CYS A 54 17.51 -4.64 -0.68
CA CYS A 54 18.00 -3.27 -0.69
C CYS A 54 16.89 -2.20 -0.58
N ALA A 55 15.74 -2.55 0.01
CA ALA A 55 14.65 -1.62 0.27
C ALA A 55 14.56 -1.28 1.77
N ARG A 56 14.27 -0.02 2.07
CA ARG A 56 13.80 0.41 3.40
C ARG A 56 12.28 0.28 3.44
N VAL A 57 11.72 0.03 4.62
CA VAL A 57 10.28 -0.09 4.82
C VAL A 57 9.82 0.95 5.83
N GLU A 58 8.79 1.71 5.47
CA GLU A 58 8.13 2.66 6.34
C GLU A 58 6.64 2.30 6.45
N LEU A 59 6.13 2.25 7.69
CA LEU A 59 4.71 2.05 7.98
C LEU A 59 4.05 3.40 8.21
N TRP A 60 3.19 3.81 7.30
CA TRP A 60 2.47 5.08 7.37
C TRP A 60 1.04 4.86 7.86
N VAL A 61 0.71 5.44 9.00
CA VAL A 61 -0.57 5.22 9.69
C VAL A 61 -1.47 6.46 9.60
N ASP A 62 -2.77 6.24 9.48
CA ASP A 62 -3.76 7.33 9.32
C ASP A 62 -3.98 8.13 10.59
N SER A 63 -3.70 7.52 11.75
CA SER A 63 -3.89 8.10 13.08
C SER A 63 -3.02 7.33 14.08
N ASP A 64 -2.90 7.81 15.31
CA ASP A 64 -2.31 7.13 16.47
C ASP A 64 -1.08 6.25 16.16
N ALA A 65 0.03 6.91 15.77
CA ALA A 65 1.32 6.23 15.55
C ALA A 65 1.86 5.53 16.82
N GLU A 66 1.40 5.97 18.01
CA GLU A 66 1.79 5.41 19.31
C GLU A 66 0.91 4.20 19.72
N HIS A 67 -0.01 3.77 18.87
CA HIS A 67 -0.86 2.61 19.15
C HIS A 67 -0.01 1.37 19.50
N PRO A 68 -0.33 0.61 20.58
CA PRO A 68 0.51 -0.50 21.07
C PRO A 68 0.85 -1.54 20.00
N PHE A 69 -0.02 -1.75 19.03
CA PHE A 69 0.21 -2.65 17.91
C PHE A 69 1.39 -2.20 17.05
N PHE A 70 1.53 -0.93 16.77
CA PHE A 70 2.64 -0.41 15.96
C PHE A 70 3.95 -0.43 16.74
N GLN A 71 3.90 -0.16 18.05
CA GLN A 71 5.07 -0.31 18.92
C GLN A 71 5.57 -1.77 18.96
N GLU A 72 4.64 -2.74 19.04
CA GLU A 72 4.98 -4.17 18.95
C GLU A 72 5.64 -4.51 17.61
N LEU A 73 5.11 -4.01 16.50
CA LEU A 73 5.67 -4.23 15.16
C LEU A 73 7.10 -3.69 15.03
N VAL A 74 7.36 -2.48 15.51
CA VAL A 74 8.71 -1.88 15.48
C VAL A 74 9.68 -2.64 16.39
N GLN A 75 9.23 -3.12 17.56
CA GLN A 75 10.08 -3.96 18.42
C GLN A 75 10.49 -5.27 17.74
N GLN A 76 9.60 -5.87 16.94
CA GLN A 76 9.87 -7.09 16.18
C GLN A 76 10.66 -6.84 14.89
N ASN A 77 10.58 -5.62 14.33
CA ASN A 77 11.21 -5.21 13.08
C ASN A 77 11.89 -3.84 13.26
N PRO A 78 13.07 -3.77 13.90
CA PRO A 78 13.72 -2.50 14.27
C PRO A 78 14.12 -1.62 13.08
N GLU A 79 14.16 -2.19 11.87
CA GLU A 79 14.41 -1.48 10.61
C GLU A 79 13.18 -0.76 10.04
N VAL A 80 11.99 -1.06 10.54
CA VAL A 80 10.74 -0.43 10.11
C VAL A 80 10.48 0.82 10.94
N SER A 81 10.28 1.96 10.29
CA SER A 81 9.87 3.21 10.96
C SER A 81 8.36 3.43 10.82
N VAL A 82 7.75 4.08 11.80
CA VAL A 82 6.33 4.47 11.77
C VAL A 82 6.22 5.96 11.52
N CYS A 83 5.41 6.34 10.52
CA CYS A 83 5.15 7.71 10.11
C CYS A 83 3.64 8.00 10.15
N LEU A 84 3.23 9.25 10.34
CA LEU A 84 1.84 9.66 10.19
C LEU A 84 1.53 10.05 8.75
N GLN A 85 0.36 9.65 8.26
CA GLN A 85 -0.18 10.15 6.99
C GLN A 85 -0.67 11.59 7.17
N HIS A 86 -0.42 12.44 6.17
CA HIS A 86 -0.87 13.83 6.15
C HIS A 86 -1.66 14.11 4.89
N GLY A 87 -2.87 14.66 5.02
CA GLY A 87 -3.78 15.02 3.93
C GLY A 87 -5.24 14.77 4.31
N GLY A 88 -6.15 15.47 3.65
CA GLY A 88 -7.59 15.41 3.88
C GLY A 88 -8.24 14.17 3.27
N ASP A 89 -7.72 13.71 2.14
CA ASP A 89 -8.17 12.51 1.44
C ASP A 89 -7.02 11.53 1.16
N LEU A 90 -7.33 10.38 0.58
CA LEU A 90 -6.34 9.34 0.27
C LEU A 90 -5.31 9.84 -0.75
N GLY A 91 -5.74 10.61 -1.76
CA GLY A 91 -4.85 11.15 -2.79
C GLY A 91 -3.84 12.14 -2.23
N GLU A 92 -4.29 13.07 -1.39
CA GLU A 92 -3.41 14.03 -0.71
C GLU A 92 -2.40 13.32 0.20
N ARG A 93 -2.84 12.26 0.92
CA ARG A 93 -1.96 11.47 1.76
C ARG A 93 -0.89 10.73 0.97
N MET A 94 -1.27 10.09 -0.16
CA MET A 94 -0.31 9.44 -1.05
C MET A 94 0.65 10.45 -1.68
N ALA A 95 0.14 11.57 -2.18
CA ALA A 95 0.95 12.65 -2.74
C ALA A 95 1.96 13.19 -1.72
N HIS A 96 1.52 13.42 -0.47
CA HIS A 96 2.42 13.86 0.60
C HIS A 96 3.51 12.82 0.87
N ALA A 97 3.14 11.55 1.10
CA ALA A 97 4.09 10.49 1.42
C ALA A 97 5.16 10.32 0.33
N LEU A 98 4.76 10.31 -0.94
CA LEU A 98 5.68 10.21 -2.08
C LEU A 98 6.55 11.47 -2.23
N SER A 99 6.03 12.66 -1.93
CA SER A 99 6.78 13.92 -2.04
C SER A 99 7.92 14.06 -1.04
N VAL A 100 7.73 13.55 0.18
CA VAL A 100 8.74 13.60 1.25
C VAL A 100 9.64 12.36 1.26
N ALA A 101 9.35 11.35 0.45
CA ALA A 101 10.14 10.15 0.33
C ALA A 101 11.60 10.47 -0.03
N ASN A 102 12.54 9.94 0.76
CA ASN A 102 13.96 10.13 0.54
C ASN A 102 14.58 8.86 -0.06
N ALA A 103 14.20 8.54 -1.31
CA ALA A 103 14.67 7.42 -2.09
C ALA A 103 14.67 7.77 -3.59
N GLN A 104 15.41 7.01 -4.39
CA GLN A 104 15.40 7.14 -5.86
C GLN A 104 14.12 6.55 -6.44
N THR A 105 13.68 5.40 -5.90
CA THR A 105 12.45 4.74 -6.27
C THR A 105 11.62 4.46 -5.02
N THR A 106 10.33 4.75 -5.09
CA THR A 106 9.40 4.53 -3.98
C THR A 106 8.20 3.73 -4.45
N VAL A 107 7.84 2.71 -3.70
CA VAL A 107 6.62 1.91 -3.92
C VAL A 107 5.73 2.09 -2.69
N LEU A 108 4.52 2.63 -2.90
CA LEU A 108 3.49 2.79 -1.87
C LEU A 108 2.44 1.71 -2.07
N ILE A 109 2.12 0.99 -1.00
CA ILE A 109 1.16 -0.13 -0.98
C ILE A 109 0.15 0.01 0.14
N GLY A 110 -1.03 -0.56 -0.06
CA GLY A 110 -2.00 -0.79 1.01
C GLY A 110 -1.68 -2.04 1.82
N SER A 111 -2.25 -2.15 3.02
CA SER A 111 -2.08 -3.32 3.90
C SER A 111 -3.15 -4.40 3.70
N ASP A 112 -4.06 -4.27 2.75
CA ASP A 112 -5.29 -5.06 2.67
C ASP A 112 -5.26 -6.18 1.62
N CYS A 113 -4.16 -6.29 0.86
CA CYS A 113 -3.97 -7.25 -0.23
C CYS A 113 -2.97 -8.34 0.14
N PRO A 114 -3.39 -9.51 0.61
CA PRO A 114 -2.48 -10.59 0.99
C PRO A 114 -1.78 -11.24 -0.21
N GLY A 115 -2.31 -11.09 -1.43
CA GLY A 115 -1.67 -11.56 -2.65
C GLY A 115 -0.48 -10.73 -3.10
N LEU A 116 -0.24 -9.57 -2.49
CA LEU A 116 0.92 -8.72 -2.79
C LEU A 116 2.18 -9.32 -2.17
N SER A 117 2.96 -10.01 -2.98
CA SER A 117 4.17 -10.74 -2.55
C SER A 117 5.45 -9.95 -2.82
N GLN A 118 6.57 -10.40 -2.22
CA GLN A 118 7.92 -9.91 -2.52
C GLN A 118 8.16 -9.82 -4.04
N SER A 119 7.75 -10.83 -4.82
CA SER A 119 7.99 -10.83 -6.27
C SER A 119 7.26 -9.71 -7.01
N HIS A 120 6.04 -9.33 -6.59
CA HIS A 120 5.33 -8.18 -7.14
C HIS A 120 6.06 -6.86 -6.84
N LEU A 121 6.59 -6.72 -5.63
CA LEU A 121 7.34 -5.54 -5.22
C LEU A 121 8.68 -5.43 -5.97
N GLU A 122 9.41 -6.53 -6.11
CA GLU A 122 10.66 -6.57 -6.89
C GLU A 122 10.38 -6.22 -8.37
N GLN A 123 9.34 -6.77 -8.97
CA GLN A 123 8.94 -6.43 -10.34
C GLN A 123 8.61 -4.94 -10.50
N ALA A 124 7.92 -4.34 -9.51
CA ALA A 124 7.64 -2.91 -9.53
C ALA A 124 8.94 -2.07 -9.53
N PHE A 125 9.92 -2.43 -8.69
CA PHE A 125 11.21 -1.75 -8.67
C PHE A 125 11.99 -1.94 -9.95
N GLU A 126 12.05 -3.16 -10.51
CA GLU A 126 12.74 -3.44 -11.78
C GLU A 126 12.21 -2.57 -12.92
N LEU A 127 10.89 -2.40 -13.01
CA LEU A 127 10.25 -1.53 -14.00
C LEU A 127 10.61 -0.05 -13.79
N LEU A 128 10.55 0.44 -12.55
CA LEU A 128 10.88 1.83 -12.20
C LEU A 128 12.37 2.17 -12.45
N GLU A 129 13.26 1.19 -12.29
CA GLU A 129 14.68 1.34 -12.45
C GLU A 129 15.14 1.23 -13.90
N SER A 130 14.30 0.73 -14.79
CA SER A 130 14.69 0.44 -16.18
C SER A 130 13.85 1.10 -17.26
N THR A 131 12.55 1.24 -17.10
CA THR A 131 11.67 1.52 -18.24
C THR A 131 10.66 2.62 -18.07
N VAL A 132 10.05 2.79 -16.88
CA VAL A 132 8.92 3.70 -16.68
C VAL A 132 9.08 4.58 -15.45
N GLU A 133 8.29 5.66 -15.42
CA GLU A 133 8.30 6.61 -14.31
C GLU A 133 7.30 6.22 -13.22
N VAL A 134 6.25 5.47 -13.57
CA VAL A 134 5.19 5.03 -12.65
C VAL A 134 4.84 3.57 -12.91
N VAL A 135 4.61 2.82 -11.83
CA VAL A 135 4.04 1.47 -11.87
C VAL A 135 2.77 1.45 -11.04
N LEU A 136 1.70 0.87 -11.57
CA LEU A 136 0.44 0.65 -10.86
C LEU A 136 0.19 -0.86 -10.68
N GLY A 137 -0.22 -1.27 -9.49
CA GLY A 137 -0.76 -2.61 -9.23
C GLY A 137 -2.28 -2.53 -9.10
N PRO A 138 -3.06 -2.86 -10.14
CA PRO A 138 -4.51 -2.75 -10.10
C PRO A 138 -5.13 -3.65 -9.03
N ALA A 139 -6.21 -3.18 -8.42
CA ALA A 139 -7.10 -3.98 -7.59
C ALA A 139 -8.29 -4.48 -8.42
N LEU A 140 -8.86 -5.63 -8.06
CA LEU A 140 -10.01 -6.18 -8.76
C LEU A 140 -11.30 -5.38 -8.54
N ASP A 141 -11.33 -4.50 -7.54
CA ASP A 141 -12.46 -3.62 -7.21
C ASP A 141 -12.47 -2.31 -8.02
N GLY A 142 -11.49 -2.10 -8.92
CA GLY A 142 -11.35 -0.90 -9.75
C GLY A 142 -10.45 0.18 -9.15
N GLY A 143 -9.82 -0.09 -8.00
CA GLY A 143 -8.76 0.72 -7.41
C GLY A 143 -7.36 0.23 -7.81
N TYR A 144 -6.40 0.47 -6.94
CA TYR A 144 -5.06 -0.13 -7.01
C TYR A 144 -4.50 -0.36 -5.59
N VAL A 145 -3.75 -1.45 -5.46
CA VAL A 145 -3.09 -1.87 -4.22
C VAL A 145 -1.66 -1.38 -4.12
N LEU A 146 -1.11 -0.89 -5.25
CA LEU A 146 0.27 -0.44 -5.37
C LEU A 146 0.36 0.76 -6.32
N VAL A 147 1.11 1.77 -5.92
CA VAL A 147 1.63 2.82 -6.80
C VAL A 147 3.13 2.99 -6.56
N GLY A 148 3.92 2.78 -7.59
CA GLY A 148 5.38 3.00 -7.56
C GLY A 148 5.77 4.18 -8.42
N THR A 149 6.84 4.90 -8.03
CA THR A 149 7.38 6.04 -8.79
C THR A 149 8.85 6.26 -8.55
N CYS A 150 9.55 6.76 -9.58
CA CYS A 150 10.87 7.38 -9.47
C CYS A 150 10.81 8.92 -9.44
N ARG A 151 9.60 9.51 -9.37
CA ARG A 151 9.37 10.96 -9.33
C ARG A 151 8.87 11.39 -7.95
N LYS A 152 9.33 12.55 -7.48
CA LYS A 152 8.87 13.11 -6.20
C LYS A 152 7.48 13.71 -6.23
N LEU A 153 7.05 14.23 -7.37
CA LEU A 153 5.75 14.89 -7.53
C LEU A 153 4.98 14.22 -8.66
N LEU A 154 3.84 13.63 -8.30
CA LEU A 154 2.90 13.06 -9.24
C LEU A 154 1.61 13.89 -9.26
N PRO A 155 1.23 14.49 -10.38
CA PRO A 155 0.00 15.27 -10.48
C PRO A 155 -1.27 14.43 -10.61
N ILE A 156 -1.17 13.12 -10.39
CA ILE A 156 -2.18 12.12 -10.74
C ILE A 156 -3.24 11.87 -9.66
N PHE A 157 -3.09 12.44 -8.47
CA PHE A 157 -4.00 12.18 -7.35
C PHE A 157 -5.10 13.22 -7.20
N LYS A 158 -5.11 14.26 -8.05
CA LYS A 158 -6.13 15.30 -8.03
C LYS A 158 -7.37 14.87 -8.81
N ASP A 159 -8.54 15.32 -8.36
CA ASP A 159 -9.82 15.10 -9.02
C ASP A 159 -10.12 13.60 -9.26
N ILE A 160 -9.73 12.75 -8.30
CA ILE A 160 -10.04 11.32 -8.27
C ILE A 160 -11.18 11.07 -7.29
N GLU A 161 -12.18 10.34 -7.73
CA GLU A 161 -13.32 9.91 -6.90
C GLU A 161 -12.94 8.69 -6.05
N TRP A 162 -12.19 8.94 -4.96
CA TRP A 162 -11.68 7.88 -4.09
C TRP A 162 -12.80 6.99 -3.51
N GLY A 163 -12.54 5.68 -3.50
CA GLY A 163 -13.49 4.67 -2.97
C GLY A 163 -14.54 4.22 -3.98
N THR A 164 -14.37 4.54 -5.26
CA THR A 164 -15.18 4.06 -6.38
C THR A 164 -14.41 3.04 -7.22
N ASP A 165 -15.11 2.31 -8.07
CA ASP A 165 -14.55 1.34 -9.03
C ASP A 165 -13.89 2.01 -10.26
N THR A 166 -13.89 3.33 -10.33
CA THR A 166 -13.31 4.13 -11.41
C THR A 166 -11.94 4.73 -11.08
N VAL A 167 -11.43 4.55 -9.87
CA VAL A 167 -10.16 5.13 -9.39
C VAL A 167 -8.99 4.79 -10.31
N PHE A 168 -8.83 3.53 -10.71
CA PHE A 168 -7.75 3.11 -11.59
C PHE A 168 -7.85 3.78 -12.97
N GLU A 169 -9.04 3.81 -13.56
CA GLU A 169 -9.27 4.45 -14.85
C GLU A 169 -8.99 5.96 -14.80
N GLN A 170 -9.47 6.64 -13.77
CA GLN A 170 -9.23 8.08 -13.57
C GLN A 170 -7.73 8.37 -13.41
N THR A 171 -7.01 7.56 -12.61
CA THR A 171 -5.57 7.71 -12.41
C THR A 171 -4.78 7.51 -13.70
N THR A 172 -5.10 6.48 -14.49
CA THR A 172 -4.42 6.24 -15.78
C THR A 172 -4.70 7.32 -16.81
N LYS A 173 -5.89 7.92 -16.81
CA LYS A 173 -6.20 9.11 -17.62
C LYS A 173 -5.32 10.31 -17.23
N GLN A 174 -5.12 10.55 -15.92
CA GLN A 174 -4.24 11.61 -15.41
C GLN A 174 -2.78 11.37 -15.83
N LEU A 175 -2.27 10.15 -15.74
CA LEU A 175 -0.92 9.79 -16.19
C LEU A 175 -0.75 10.08 -17.68
N THR A 176 -1.69 9.62 -18.50
CA THR A 176 -1.70 9.85 -19.96
C THR A 176 -1.75 11.34 -20.29
N ALA A 177 -2.63 12.09 -19.64
CA ALA A 177 -2.75 13.54 -19.84
C ALA A 177 -1.48 14.31 -19.45
N ALA A 178 -0.75 13.82 -18.43
CA ALA A 178 0.52 14.40 -17.98
C ALA A 178 1.73 13.94 -18.83
N GLY A 179 1.56 13.05 -19.80
CA GLY A 179 2.63 12.48 -20.60
C GLY A 179 3.62 11.62 -19.80
N ILE A 180 3.15 11.01 -18.69
CA ILE A 180 3.96 10.18 -17.81
C ILE A 180 3.88 8.73 -18.30
N GLU A 181 5.04 8.12 -18.56
CA GLU A 181 5.12 6.71 -18.93
C GLU A 181 4.89 5.80 -17.71
N TYR A 182 3.98 4.84 -17.88
CA TYR A 182 3.65 3.91 -16.81
C TYR A 182 3.45 2.49 -17.31
N GLN A 183 3.60 1.53 -16.40
CA GLN A 183 3.22 0.13 -16.60
C GLN A 183 2.33 -0.37 -15.45
N THR A 184 1.62 -1.46 -15.73
CA THR A 184 0.74 -2.10 -14.75
C THR A 184 1.22 -3.52 -14.45
N LEU A 185 1.12 -3.91 -13.18
CA LEU A 185 1.30 -5.29 -12.75
C LEU A 185 0.01 -6.10 -12.97
N ALA A 186 0.09 -7.41 -12.73
CA ALA A 186 -1.11 -8.24 -12.69
C ALA A 186 -2.07 -7.75 -11.59
N PRO A 187 -3.40 -7.71 -11.84
CA PRO A 187 -4.36 -7.27 -10.85
C PRO A 187 -4.45 -8.25 -9.68
N LEU A 188 -4.64 -7.71 -8.48
CA LEU A 188 -4.74 -8.46 -7.23
C LEU A 188 -6.06 -8.17 -6.51
N ALA A 189 -6.49 -9.10 -5.66
CA ALA A 189 -7.65 -8.92 -4.80
C ALA A 189 -7.22 -8.39 -3.43
N ASP A 190 -7.90 -7.39 -2.94
CA ASP A 190 -7.87 -6.95 -1.55
C ASP A 190 -9.00 -7.57 -0.73
N ILE A 191 -8.92 -7.49 0.58
CA ILE A 191 -9.96 -8.00 1.49
C ILE A 191 -10.72 -6.82 2.08
N ASP A 192 -11.92 -6.55 1.56
CA ASP A 192 -12.76 -5.44 2.02
C ASP A 192 -14.21 -5.85 2.34
N ARG A 193 -14.71 -6.92 1.73
CA ARG A 193 -16.10 -7.35 1.84
C ARG A 193 -16.23 -8.81 2.32
N PRO A 194 -17.41 -9.24 2.79
CA PRO A 194 -17.64 -10.62 3.24
C PRO A 194 -17.25 -11.70 2.21
N GLU A 195 -17.46 -11.43 0.93
CA GLU A 195 -17.08 -12.33 -0.17
C GLU A 195 -15.57 -12.56 -0.27
N ASP A 196 -14.75 -11.61 0.18
CA ASP A 196 -13.28 -11.70 0.13
C ASP A 196 -12.70 -12.55 1.26
N LEU A 197 -13.52 -12.94 2.25
CA LEU A 197 -13.04 -13.70 3.42
C LEU A 197 -12.48 -15.08 3.07
N GLN A 198 -12.83 -15.64 1.92
CA GLN A 198 -12.21 -16.87 1.46
C GLN A 198 -10.74 -16.67 1.15
N ILE A 199 -10.38 -15.53 0.56
CA ILE A 199 -8.97 -15.16 0.30
C ILE A 199 -8.20 -15.11 1.63
N ALA A 200 -8.76 -14.48 2.67
CA ALA A 200 -8.13 -14.45 3.99
C ALA A 200 -7.86 -15.84 4.58
N ARG A 201 -8.78 -16.80 4.37
CA ARG A 201 -8.60 -18.20 4.82
C ARG A 201 -7.52 -18.93 4.02
N ASP A 202 -7.49 -18.72 2.69
CA ASP A 202 -6.52 -19.36 1.80
C ASP A 202 -5.08 -18.93 2.13
N PHE A 203 -4.91 -17.70 2.64
CA PHE A 203 -3.64 -17.19 3.17
C PHE A 203 -3.40 -17.49 4.67
N GLY A 204 -4.32 -18.19 5.34
CA GLY A 204 -4.19 -18.53 6.77
C GLY A 204 -4.26 -17.32 7.73
N LEU A 205 -4.94 -16.24 7.32
CA LEU A 205 -5.02 -14.98 8.07
C LEU A 205 -6.28 -14.87 8.94
N LEU A 206 -7.25 -15.80 8.78
CA LEU A 206 -8.54 -15.78 9.46
C LEU A 206 -8.86 -17.10 10.18
#